data_6725303472a6f79c874d86e18d76a377
#
_entry.id   6725303472a6f79c874d86e18d76a377
#
_cell.length_a   1.000
_cell.length_b   1.000
_cell.length_c   1.000
_cell.angle_alpha   90.00
_cell.angle_beta   90.00
_cell.angle_gamma   90.00
#
_symmetry.space_group_name_H-M   'P 1'
#
loop_
_entity.id
_entity.type
_entity.pdbx_description
1 polymer ?
#
loop_
_entity_poly.entity_id
_entity_poly.type
_entity_poly.pdbx_seq_one_letter_code
_entity_poly.pdbx_strand_id
1 'polypeptide(L)'
;MSTYTPDPNRYDGRMPYRRAGRWGLQLPEITLGCWHNFGGDAPTELQREMLTTAFDCGITQFDLANNYGPPYGSAEENVGKHLKEFPRDELIITSKAG
;
A
#
# COMPACT_ATOMS: atom_id res chain seq x y z
N MET A 1 14.51 -12.57 -11.18
CA MET A 1 13.76 -11.60 -10.36
C MET A 1 12.45 -12.24 -9.89
N SER A 2 12.26 -12.28 -8.59
CA SER A 2 11.06 -12.93 -8.07
C SER A 2 9.84 -12.02 -8.21
N THR A 3 8.76 -12.57 -8.76
CA THR A 3 7.50 -11.87 -8.86
C THR A 3 6.70 -12.13 -7.59
N TYR A 4 6.05 -11.09 -7.08
CA TYR A 4 5.21 -11.23 -5.91
C TYR A 4 3.89 -11.90 -6.28
N THR A 5 3.52 -12.93 -5.52
CA THR A 5 2.24 -13.60 -5.66
C THR A 5 1.44 -13.36 -4.38
N PRO A 6 0.33 -12.60 -4.46
CA PRO A 6 -0.46 -12.33 -3.26
C PRO A 6 -1.01 -13.60 -2.64
N ASP A 7 -1.14 -13.59 -1.31
CA ASP A 7 -1.74 -14.70 -0.57
C ASP A 7 -3.18 -14.90 -1.05
N PRO A 8 -3.54 -16.11 -1.50
CA PRO A 8 -4.90 -16.38 -1.97
C PRO A 8 -5.95 -16.26 -0.86
N ASN A 9 -5.53 -16.30 0.40
CA ASN A 9 -6.45 -16.21 1.55
C ASN A 9 -6.56 -14.80 2.12
N ARG A 10 -6.05 -13.79 1.42
CA ARG A 10 -6.05 -12.41 1.95
C ARG A 10 -7.44 -11.85 2.17
N TYR A 11 -8.45 -12.41 1.51
CA TYR A 11 -9.84 -11.99 1.66
C TYR A 11 -10.68 -13.04 2.40
N ASP A 12 -10.11 -13.70 3.38
CA ASP A 12 -10.77 -14.79 4.09
C ASP A 12 -11.70 -14.32 5.24
N GLY A 13 -11.89 -13.01 5.36
CA GLY A 13 -12.78 -12.44 6.37
C GLY A 13 -12.08 -11.87 7.59
N ARG A 14 -10.76 -12.04 7.71
CA ARG A 14 -10.03 -11.48 8.84
C ARG A 14 -9.95 -9.95 8.79
N MET A 15 -9.92 -9.39 7.59
CA MET A 15 -9.91 -7.95 7.41
C MET A 15 -11.31 -7.48 7.02
N PRO A 16 -11.99 -6.70 7.89
CA PRO A 16 -13.28 -6.13 7.51
C PRO A 16 -13.12 -5.00 6.52
N TYR A 17 -14.08 -4.89 5.60
CA TYR A 17 -14.14 -3.81 4.62
C TYR A 17 -15.44 -3.05 4.78
N ARG A 18 -15.41 -1.74 4.55
CA ARG A 18 -16.59 -0.89 4.64
C ARG A 18 -16.72 -0.10 3.35
N ARG A 19 -17.96 -0.01 2.88
CA ARG A 19 -18.25 0.79 1.70
C ARG A 19 -18.08 2.29 2.03
N ALA A 20 -17.46 3.02 1.11
CA ALA A 20 -17.31 4.47 1.24
C ALA A 20 -18.61 5.15 0.83
N GLY A 21 -19.55 5.27 1.78
CA GLY A 21 -20.87 5.82 1.50
C GLY A 21 -21.63 4.97 0.48
N ARG A 22 -22.20 5.63 -0.53
CA ARG A 22 -22.95 4.97 -1.60
C ARG A 22 -22.10 4.64 -2.82
N TRP A 23 -20.81 4.95 -2.77
CA TRP A 23 -19.91 4.74 -3.88
C TRP A 23 -19.38 3.30 -3.86
N GLY A 24 -18.88 2.82 -5.00
CA GLY A 24 -18.46 1.43 -5.12
C GLY A 24 -17.16 1.06 -4.41
N LEU A 25 -16.49 2.02 -3.76
CA LEU A 25 -15.24 1.76 -3.05
C LEU A 25 -15.47 1.05 -1.74
N GLN A 26 -14.70 -0.02 -1.52
CA GLN A 26 -14.70 -0.72 -0.24
C GLN A 26 -13.34 -0.53 0.41
N LEU A 27 -13.34 0.10 1.59
CA LEU A 27 -12.12 0.45 2.30
C LEU A 27 -11.84 -0.57 3.40
N PRO A 28 -10.58 -1.03 3.55
CA PRO A 28 -10.23 -1.87 4.69
C PRO A 28 -10.28 -1.05 5.97
N GLU A 29 -10.52 -1.72 7.10
CA GLU A 29 -10.54 -1.01 8.38
C GLU A 29 -9.17 -0.44 8.74
N ILE A 30 -8.11 -1.06 8.23
CA ILE A 30 -6.74 -0.63 8.50
C ILE A 30 -6.10 -0.23 7.18
N THR A 31 -5.44 0.93 7.17
CA THR A 31 -4.70 1.45 6.04
C THR A 31 -3.22 1.48 6.39
N LEU A 32 -2.36 1.11 5.46
CA LEU A 32 -0.91 1.24 5.69
C LEU A 32 -0.48 2.66 5.36
N GLY A 33 0.04 3.37 6.36
CA GLY A 33 0.62 4.69 6.16
C GLY A 33 2.04 4.57 5.65
N CYS A 34 2.37 5.31 4.62
CA CYS A 34 3.66 5.21 3.94
C CYS A 34 4.56 6.42 4.18
N TRP A 35 4.40 7.07 5.34
CA TRP A 35 5.25 8.21 5.67
C TRP A 35 6.63 7.77 6.11
N HIS A 36 6.69 6.96 7.16
CA HIS A 36 7.97 6.45 7.67
C HIS A 36 8.35 5.15 6.96
N ASN A 37 9.65 4.90 6.83
CA ASN A 37 10.20 3.66 6.30
C ASN A 37 10.07 3.47 4.78
N PHE A 38 9.54 4.47 4.06
CA PHE A 38 9.40 4.37 2.61
C PHE A 38 10.16 5.47 1.86
N GLY A 39 10.93 6.29 2.58
CA GLY A 39 11.74 7.33 1.97
C GLY A 39 12.99 6.79 1.28
N GLY A 40 13.78 7.71 0.73
CA GLY A 40 14.93 7.37 -0.10
C GLY A 40 15.99 6.51 0.57
N ASP A 41 16.17 6.67 1.91
CA ASP A 41 17.21 5.96 2.63
C ASP A 41 16.74 4.63 3.23
N ALA A 42 15.47 4.29 3.11
CA ALA A 42 14.95 3.07 3.66
C ALA A 42 15.35 1.86 2.81
N PRO A 43 15.67 0.71 3.42
CA PRO A 43 16.05 -0.48 2.65
C PRO A 43 14.90 -0.95 1.75
N THR A 44 15.20 -1.14 0.48
CA THR A 44 14.20 -1.55 -0.51
C THR A 44 13.52 -2.86 -0.15
N GLU A 45 14.31 -3.82 0.33
CA GLU A 45 13.76 -5.14 0.69
C GLU A 45 12.79 -5.05 1.84
N LEU A 46 13.07 -4.20 2.83
CA LEU A 46 12.17 -4.01 3.96
C LEU A 46 10.88 -3.33 3.52
N GLN A 47 10.98 -2.33 2.64
CA GLN A 47 9.81 -1.68 2.07
C GLN A 47 8.90 -2.70 1.39
N ARG A 48 9.49 -3.55 0.54
CA ARG A 48 8.74 -4.57 -0.18
C ARG A 48 8.09 -5.55 0.78
N GLU A 49 8.81 -5.97 1.81
CA GLU A 49 8.27 -6.90 2.80
C GLU A 49 7.08 -6.31 3.55
N MET A 50 7.17 -5.05 3.94
CA MET A 50 6.05 -4.38 4.62
C MET A 50 4.82 -4.29 3.73
N LEU A 51 5.01 -3.92 2.46
CA LEU A 51 3.89 -3.78 1.53
C LEU A 51 3.24 -5.12 1.21
N THR A 52 4.05 -6.14 0.95
CA THR A 52 3.51 -7.46 0.61
C THR A 52 2.82 -8.10 1.81
N THR A 53 3.40 -7.97 3.00
CA THR A 53 2.79 -8.49 4.21
C THR A 53 1.46 -7.81 4.49
N ALA A 54 1.39 -6.49 4.35
CA ALA A 54 0.16 -5.75 4.54
C ALA A 54 -0.92 -6.23 3.56
N PHE A 55 -0.59 -6.35 2.29
CA PHE A 55 -1.54 -6.79 1.28
C PHE A 55 -2.01 -8.22 1.53
N ASP A 56 -1.09 -9.10 1.91
CA ASP A 56 -1.42 -10.49 2.24
C ASP A 56 -2.35 -10.59 3.45
N CYS A 57 -2.35 -9.58 4.31
CA CYS A 57 -3.28 -9.50 5.45
C CYS A 57 -4.60 -8.82 5.08
N GLY A 58 -4.79 -8.43 3.84
CA GLY A 58 -6.03 -7.81 3.38
C GLY A 58 -6.02 -6.29 3.41
N ILE A 59 -4.88 -5.65 3.67
CA ILE A 59 -4.77 -4.20 3.62
C ILE A 59 -4.59 -3.80 2.17
N THR A 60 -5.62 -3.21 1.59
CA THR A 60 -5.64 -2.83 0.17
C THR A 60 -5.45 -1.34 -0.05
N GLN A 61 -5.42 -0.54 1.02
CA GLN A 61 -5.26 0.90 0.92
C GLN A 61 -3.90 1.33 1.45
N PHE A 62 -3.20 2.14 0.66
CA PHE A 62 -1.88 2.67 0.99
C PHE A 62 -1.95 4.19 0.93
N ASP A 63 -1.59 4.85 2.03
CA ASP A 63 -1.75 6.29 2.16
C ASP A 63 -0.40 6.99 2.04
N LEU A 64 -0.36 7.94 1.12
CA LEU A 64 0.85 8.67 0.76
C LEU A 64 0.61 10.17 0.85
N ALA A 65 1.64 10.94 0.58
CA ALA A 65 1.57 12.37 0.34
C ALA A 65 2.75 12.76 -0.53
N ASN A 66 2.61 13.87 -1.26
CA ASN A 66 3.66 14.31 -2.18
C ASN A 66 4.95 14.70 -1.46
N ASN A 67 4.88 15.01 -0.17
CA ASN A 67 6.05 15.41 0.61
C ASN A 67 6.59 14.31 1.53
N TYR A 68 6.09 13.09 1.42
CA TYR A 68 6.63 11.99 2.23
C TYR A 68 8.01 11.57 1.72
N GLY A 69 8.92 11.40 2.65
CA GLY A 69 10.30 11.04 2.40
C GLY A 69 11.04 10.91 3.72
N PRO A 70 12.20 11.54 3.92
CA PRO A 70 12.98 12.33 2.97
C PRO A 70 13.64 11.51 1.87
N PRO A 71 13.97 12.12 0.74
CA PRO A 71 13.57 13.45 0.30
C PRO A 71 12.09 13.47 -0.14
N TYR A 72 11.52 14.67 -0.27
CA TYR A 72 10.12 14.83 -0.65
C TYR A 72 9.84 14.13 -1.98
N GLY A 73 8.78 13.32 -1.99
CA GLY A 73 8.41 12.56 -3.17
C GLY A 73 9.01 11.17 -3.25
N SER A 74 10.03 10.87 -2.44
CA SER A 74 10.70 9.56 -2.53
C SER A 74 9.80 8.42 -2.06
N ALA A 75 8.90 8.66 -1.09
CA ALA A 75 7.99 7.62 -0.66
C ALA A 75 7.02 7.23 -1.78
N GLU A 76 6.45 8.20 -2.50
CA GLU A 76 5.58 7.90 -3.63
C GLU A 76 6.32 7.14 -4.72
N GLU A 77 7.55 7.53 -5.01
CA GLU A 77 8.35 6.83 -6.02
C GLU A 77 8.64 5.38 -5.60
N ASN A 78 9.08 5.18 -4.37
CA ASN A 78 9.46 3.86 -3.89
C ASN A 78 8.26 2.94 -3.80
N VAL A 79 7.16 3.40 -3.20
CA VAL A 79 5.94 2.60 -3.10
C VAL A 79 5.39 2.30 -4.50
N GLY A 80 5.43 3.29 -5.39
CA GLY A 80 4.97 3.08 -6.76
C GLY A 80 5.74 1.98 -7.49
N LYS A 81 7.05 1.89 -7.27
CA LYS A 81 7.86 0.84 -7.87
C LYS A 81 7.45 -0.54 -7.34
N HIS A 82 7.24 -0.66 -6.04
CA HIS A 82 6.86 -1.93 -5.44
C HIS A 82 5.47 -2.36 -5.85
N LEU A 83 4.52 -1.43 -5.91
CA LEU A 83 3.14 -1.75 -6.20
C LEU A 83 2.89 -2.21 -7.64
N LYS A 84 3.89 -2.07 -8.52
CA LYS A 84 3.77 -2.59 -9.89
C LYS A 84 3.59 -4.10 -9.94
N GLU A 85 4.00 -4.81 -8.89
CA GLU A 85 3.85 -6.27 -8.81
C GLU A 85 2.49 -6.68 -8.24
N PHE A 86 1.64 -5.72 -7.83
CA PHE A 86 0.36 -5.98 -7.20
C PHE A 86 -0.77 -5.89 -8.21
N PRO A 87 -1.89 -6.61 -8.00
CA PRO A 87 -3.06 -6.44 -8.88
C PRO A 87 -3.64 -5.04 -8.71
N ARG A 88 -3.53 -4.22 -9.75
CA ARG A 88 -3.86 -2.79 -9.68
C ARG A 88 -5.32 -2.53 -9.34
N ASP A 89 -6.21 -3.37 -9.83
CA ASP A 89 -7.65 -3.22 -9.60
C ASP A 89 -8.07 -3.49 -8.15
N GLU A 90 -7.17 -4.05 -7.35
CA GLU A 90 -7.42 -4.28 -5.92
C GLU A 90 -6.79 -3.20 -5.04
N LEU A 91 -6.07 -2.25 -5.61
CA LEU A 91 -5.36 -1.23 -4.84
C LEU A 91 -6.16 0.05 -4.73
N ILE A 92 -6.16 0.61 -3.52
CA ILE A 92 -6.67 1.96 -3.26
C ILE A 92 -5.48 2.77 -2.79
N ILE A 93 -5.11 3.77 -3.57
CA ILE A 93 -3.96 4.61 -3.26
C ILE A 93 -4.46 6.01 -3.00
N THR A 94 -4.17 6.52 -1.81
CA THR A 94 -4.54 7.89 -1.44
C THR A 94 -3.27 8.71 -1.27
N SER A 95 -3.33 9.96 -1.71
CA SER A 95 -2.22 10.88 -1.57
C SER A 95 -2.75 12.28 -1.31
N LYS A 96 -1.86 13.15 -0.88
CA LYS A 96 -2.22 14.50 -0.45
C LYS A 96 -1.23 15.48 -1.04
N ALA A 97 -1.70 16.69 -1.32
CA ALA A 97 -0.85 17.79 -1.72
C ALA A 97 -0.52 18.60 -0.47
N GLY A 98 0.71 18.45 -0.04
CA GLY A 98 1.20 19.12 1.17
C GLY A 98 2.07 20.32 0.89
#